data_c14f88e5f8ddd471358eaaa7d778fa0c
#
_entry.id   c14f88e5f8ddd471358eaaa7d778fa0c
#
_cell.length_a   1.000
_cell.length_b   1.000
_cell.length_c   1.000
_cell.angle_alpha   90.00
_cell.angle_beta   90.00
_cell.angle_gamma   90.00
#
_symmetry.space_group_name_H-M   'P 1'
#
loop_
_entity.id
_entity.type
_entity.pdbx_description
1 polymer ?
#
loop_
_entity_poly.entity_id
_entity_poly.type
_entity_poly.pdbx_seq_one_letter_code
_entity_poly.pdbx_strand_id
1 'polypeptide(L)'
;MKRVVGIGGIFFKCKDPEKINEWYKTHLGMDTGPYGATFEWKEDDDSTKKGTTQWSPFSETTKYFEPSTREFMINYRVEDLEALIVELKKEGVTILDEMATYEYGKFVHILDIEGNKIELWEPADH
;
A
#
# COMPACT_ATOMS: atom_id res chain seq x y z
N MET A 1 -16.84 1.61 -13.41
CA MET A 1 -15.53 1.00 -13.12
C MET A 1 -15.29 0.94 -11.62
N LYS A 2 -14.98 -0.22 -11.12
CA LYS A 2 -14.60 -0.40 -9.73
C LYS A 2 -13.13 0.00 -9.59
N ARG A 3 -12.82 0.83 -8.61
CA ARG A 3 -11.46 1.37 -8.47
C ARG A 3 -10.74 0.70 -7.30
N VAL A 4 -10.91 1.21 -6.09
CA VAL A 4 -10.28 0.61 -4.90
C VAL A 4 -11.12 -0.54 -4.40
N VAL A 5 -10.49 -1.69 -4.17
CA VAL A 5 -11.17 -2.90 -3.69
C VAL A 5 -10.75 -3.28 -2.26
N GLY A 6 -9.79 -2.59 -1.69
CA GLY A 6 -9.37 -2.84 -0.32
C GLY A 6 -8.09 -2.11 0.02
N ILE A 7 -7.67 -2.23 1.27
CA ILE A 7 -6.41 -1.66 1.73
C ILE A 7 -5.33 -2.71 1.54
N GLY A 8 -4.36 -2.39 0.67
CA GLY A 8 -3.27 -3.31 0.34
C GLY A 8 -2.09 -3.21 1.27
N GLY A 9 -1.93 -2.08 1.96
CA GLY A 9 -0.83 -1.93 2.89
C GLY A 9 -0.96 -0.70 3.77
N ILE A 10 -0.42 -0.81 4.98
CA ILE A 10 -0.30 0.30 5.93
C ILE A 10 1.17 0.41 6.24
N PHE A 11 1.79 1.52 5.83
CA PHE A 11 3.21 1.77 6.01
C PHE A 11 3.38 2.98 6.92
N PHE A 12 4.27 2.87 7.88
CA PHE A 12 4.44 3.96 8.86
C PHE A 12 5.89 4.03 9.31
N LYS A 13 6.31 5.23 9.69
CA LYS A 13 7.68 5.47 10.16
C LYS A 13 7.81 5.14 11.63
N CYS A 14 8.95 4.59 12.00
CA CYS A 14 9.29 4.34 13.39
C CYS A 14 10.81 4.45 13.56
N LYS A 15 11.25 4.55 14.82
CA LYS A 15 12.68 4.69 15.11
C LYS A 15 13.46 3.42 14.85
N ASP A 16 12.88 2.29 15.20
CA ASP A 16 13.56 1.00 15.12
C ASP A 16 12.58 -0.07 14.63
N PRO A 17 12.54 -0.34 13.32
CA PRO A 17 11.62 -1.34 12.76
C PRO A 17 11.78 -2.75 13.35
N GLU A 18 13.00 -3.17 13.67
CA GLU A 18 13.21 -4.49 14.26
C GLU A 18 12.56 -4.60 15.64
N LYS A 19 12.76 -3.58 16.46
CA LYS A 19 12.20 -3.56 17.81
C LYS A 19 10.68 -3.48 17.80
N ILE A 20 10.11 -2.68 16.89
CA ILE A 20 8.66 -2.56 16.82
C ILE A 20 8.03 -3.86 16.31
N ASN A 21 8.65 -4.54 15.34
CA ASN A 21 8.18 -5.84 14.88
C ASN A 21 8.19 -6.85 16.04
N GLU A 22 9.25 -6.88 16.82
CA GLU A 22 9.35 -7.79 17.95
C GLU A 22 8.33 -7.47 19.03
N TRP A 23 8.09 -6.20 19.31
CA TRP A 23 7.09 -5.78 20.29
C TRP A 23 5.70 -6.27 19.91
N TYR A 24 5.30 -6.07 18.65
CA TYR A 24 3.99 -6.50 18.15
C TYR A 24 3.86 -8.02 18.16
N LYS A 25 4.92 -8.72 17.85
CA LYS A 25 4.93 -10.18 17.89
C LYS A 25 4.75 -10.68 19.33
N THR A 26 5.52 -10.12 20.25
CA THR A 26 5.52 -10.56 21.65
C THR A 26 4.21 -10.22 22.35
N HIS A 27 3.69 -9.02 22.17
CA HIS A 27 2.57 -8.52 22.95
C HIS A 27 1.21 -8.66 22.26
N LEU A 28 1.18 -8.64 20.94
CA LEU A 28 -0.07 -8.73 20.21
C LEU A 28 -0.19 -10.00 19.36
N GLY A 29 0.79 -10.88 19.42
CA GLY A 29 0.72 -12.15 18.73
C GLY A 29 0.77 -12.06 17.21
N MET A 30 1.26 -10.93 16.67
CA MET A 30 1.36 -10.78 15.22
C MET A 30 2.52 -11.59 14.68
N ASP A 31 2.29 -12.25 13.56
CA ASP A 31 3.33 -13.04 12.89
C ASP A 31 4.21 -12.12 12.05
N THR A 32 5.08 -11.37 12.74
CA THR A 32 5.96 -10.41 12.09
C THR A 32 7.26 -11.04 11.62
N GLY A 33 7.71 -10.62 10.45
CA GLY A 33 9.01 -10.96 9.90
C GLY A 33 9.78 -9.68 9.59
N PRO A 34 10.88 -9.77 8.81
CA PRO A 34 11.72 -8.59 8.50
C PRO A 34 10.97 -7.46 7.81
N TYR A 35 9.89 -7.77 7.09
CA TYR A 35 9.13 -6.78 6.34
C TYR A 35 7.78 -6.46 6.97
N GLY A 36 7.52 -6.88 8.20
CA GLY A 36 6.27 -6.65 8.89
C GLY A 36 5.38 -7.87 8.90
N ALA A 37 4.09 -7.70 8.68
CA ALA A 37 3.13 -8.79 8.72
C ALA A 37 2.14 -8.68 7.56
N THR A 38 1.54 -9.79 7.18
CA THR A 38 0.56 -9.85 6.11
C THR A 38 -0.75 -10.38 6.66
N PHE A 39 -1.83 -9.65 6.42
CA PHE A 39 -3.18 -10.08 6.77
C PHE A 39 -3.93 -10.49 5.51
N GLU A 40 -4.61 -11.62 5.55
CA GLU A 40 -5.43 -12.08 4.43
C GLU A 40 -6.91 -11.80 4.70
N TRP A 41 -7.64 -11.47 3.64
CA TRP A 41 -9.07 -11.22 3.69
C TRP A 41 -9.68 -11.59 2.35
N LYS A 42 -11.00 -11.56 2.25
CA LYS A 42 -11.73 -11.83 1.01
C LYS A 42 -12.37 -10.54 0.52
N GLU A 43 -12.42 -10.37 -0.81
CA GLU A 43 -13.07 -9.19 -1.39
C GLU A 43 -14.58 -9.26 -1.15
N ASP A 44 -15.17 -8.11 -0.85
CA ASP A 44 -16.57 -8.02 -0.42
C ASP A 44 -17.58 -8.62 -1.42
N ASP A 45 -17.36 -8.38 -2.69
CA ASP A 45 -18.29 -8.82 -3.73
C ASP A 45 -17.87 -10.13 -4.41
N ASP A 46 -16.80 -10.75 -3.96
CA ASP A 46 -16.35 -12.04 -4.49
C ASP A 46 -15.54 -12.78 -3.44
N SER A 47 -16.22 -13.67 -2.71
CA SER A 47 -15.58 -14.43 -1.64
C SER A 47 -14.54 -15.45 -2.14
N THR A 48 -14.44 -15.66 -3.46
CA THR A 48 -13.41 -16.52 -4.03
C THR A 48 -12.09 -15.79 -4.24
N LYS A 49 -12.11 -14.46 -4.22
CA LYS A 49 -10.90 -13.64 -4.38
C LYS A 49 -10.34 -13.28 -3.02
N LYS A 50 -9.05 -13.55 -2.86
CA LYS A 50 -8.33 -13.19 -1.64
C LYS A 50 -7.65 -11.85 -1.82
N GLY A 51 -7.71 -11.02 -0.78
CA GLY A 51 -6.92 -9.82 -0.68
C GLY A 51 -5.91 -9.97 0.43
N THR A 52 -4.88 -9.12 0.39
CA THR A 52 -3.89 -9.05 1.45
C THR A 52 -3.66 -7.60 1.85
N THR A 53 -3.40 -7.38 3.13
CA THR A 53 -2.97 -6.09 3.64
C THR A 53 -1.60 -6.29 4.28
N GLN A 54 -0.60 -5.57 3.78
CA GLN A 54 0.75 -5.61 4.33
C GLN A 54 0.88 -4.53 5.40
N TRP A 55 1.24 -4.94 6.61
CA TRP A 55 1.54 -4.02 7.71
C TRP A 55 3.05 -3.91 7.81
N SER A 56 3.60 -2.71 7.57
CA SER A 56 5.05 -2.55 7.45
C SER A 56 5.57 -1.32 8.17
N PRO A 57 6.36 -1.49 9.23
CA PRO A 57 7.09 -0.37 9.80
C PRO A 57 8.31 -0.04 8.93
N PHE A 58 8.51 1.24 8.69
CA PHE A 58 9.64 1.77 7.93
C PHE A 58 10.52 2.59 8.87
N SER A 59 11.81 2.65 8.57
CA SER A 59 12.70 3.55 9.30
C SER A 59 12.21 5.00 9.14
N GLU A 60 12.30 5.79 10.21
CA GLU A 60 11.92 7.20 10.17
C GLU A 60 12.76 8.00 9.18
N THR A 61 13.91 7.47 8.76
CA THR A 61 14.78 8.11 7.77
C THR A 61 14.39 7.80 6.33
N THR A 62 13.36 6.98 6.11
CA THR A 62 12.96 6.61 4.74
C THR A 62 12.51 7.84 3.96
N LYS A 63 12.84 7.85 2.67
CA LYS A 63 12.37 8.87 1.74
C LYS A 63 11.22 8.37 0.87
N TYR A 64 10.78 7.14 1.11
CA TYR A 64 9.78 6.49 0.27
C TYR A 64 8.44 7.24 0.27
N PHE A 65 8.12 7.95 1.37
CA PHE A 65 6.85 8.66 1.46
C PHE A 65 6.90 10.07 0.86
N GLU A 66 8.08 10.56 0.47
CA GLU A 66 8.19 11.88 -0.15
C GLU A 66 7.45 11.92 -1.49
N PRO A 67 6.83 13.04 -1.86
CA PRO A 67 6.95 14.37 -1.26
C PRO A 67 6.02 14.63 -0.07
N SER A 68 5.27 13.64 0.41
CA SER A 68 4.46 13.80 1.62
C SER A 68 5.37 13.98 2.83
N THR A 69 4.95 14.82 3.77
CA THR A 69 5.63 15.01 5.04
C THR A 69 5.01 14.18 6.15
N ARG A 70 4.00 13.38 5.83
CA ARG A 70 3.34 12.52 6.81
C ARG A 70 4.24 11.34 7.17
N GLU A 71 3.98 10.77 8.33
CA GLU A 71 4.75 9.63 8.84
C GLU A 71 4.13 8.29 8.44
N PHE A 72 3.18 8.31 7.53
CA PHE A 72 2.53 7.10 7.04
C PHE A 72 2.27 7.20 5.54
N MET A 73 2.06 6.06 4.92
CA MET A 73 1.58 5.96 3.55
C MET A 73 0.68 4.75 3.46
N ILE A 74 -0.47 4.90 2.82
CA ILE A 74 -1.41 3.81 2.66
C ILE A 74 -1.37 3.32 1.22
N ASN A 75 -1.32 2.01 1.06
CA ASN A 75 -1.41 1.34 -0.23
C ASN A 75 -2.85 0.86 -0.41
N TYR A 76 -3.43 1.20 -1.55
CA TYR A 76 -4.78 0.74 -1.90
C TYR A 76 -4.71 -0.26 -3.03
N ARG A 77 -5.37 -1.40 -2.83
CA ARG A 77 -5.49 -2.44 -3.83
C ARG A 77 -6.52 -2.02 -4.87
N VAL A 78 -6.17 -2.12 -6.15
CA VAL A 78 -7.05 -1.75 -7.24
C VAL A 78 -7.19 -2.92 -8.22
N GLU A 79 -8.25 -2.87 -9.02
CA GLU A 79 -8.57 -3.94 -9.94
C GLU A 79 -7.86 -3.81 -11.28
N ASP A 80 -7.79 -2.59 -11.82
CA ASP A 80 -7.18 -2.31 -13.13
C ASP A 80 -6.45 -0.99 -13.06
N LEU A 81 -5.16 -1.05 -12.77
CA LEU A 81 -4.38 0.16 -12.55
C LEU A 81 -4.16 0.97 -13.83
N GLU A 82 -3.96 0.31 -14.96
CA GLU A 82 -3.75 1.01 -16.22
C GLU A 82 -4.98 1.86 -16.58
N ALA A 83 -6.17 1.27 -16.50
CA ALA A 83 -7.40 1.98 -16.79
C ALA A 83 -7.64 3.09 -15.76
N LEU A 84 -7.35 2.83 -14.50
CA LEU A 84 -7.54 3.83 -13.44
C LEU A 84 -6.66 5.06 -13.66
N ILE A 85 -5.41 4.87 -14.03
CA ILE A 85 -4.49 6.00 -14.25
C ILE A 85 -4.96 6.90 -15.38
N VAL A 86 -5.49 6.31 -16.46
CA VAL A 86 -6.07 7.10 -17.55
C VAL A 86 -7.18 8.01 -17.02
N GLU A 87 -8.08 7.48 -16.20
CA GLU A 87 -9.18 8.26 -15.65
C GLU A 87 -8.69 9.30 -14.64
N LEU A 88 -7.74 8.96 -13.78
CA LEU A 88 -7.21 9.91 -12.81
C LEU A 88 -6.53 11.09 -13.49
N LYS A 89 -5.82 10.86 -14.58
CA LYS A 89 -5.22 11.95 -15.37
C LYS A 89 -6.27 12.89 -15.92
N LYS A 90 -7.37 12.35 -16.43
CA LYS A 90 -8.49 13.16 -16.92
C LYS A 90 -9.13 13.99 -15.82
N GLU A 91 -9.14 13.46 -14.60
CA GLU A 91 -9.73 14.13 -13.44
C GLU A 91 -8.78 15.14 -12.79
N GLY A 92 -7.57 15.28 -13.29
CA GLY A 92 -6.61 16.26 -12.77
C GLY A 92 -5.86 15.82 -11.51
N VAL A 93 -5.86 14.53 -11.22
CA VAL A 93 -5.14 13.99 -10.06
C VAL A 93 -3.63 14.03 -10.32
N THR A 94 -2.87 14.42 -9.31
CA THR A 94 -1.40 14.47 -9.41
C THR A 94 -0.82 13.07 -9.34
N ILE A 95 -0.18 12.65 -10.43
CA ILE A 95 0.50 11.36 -10.52
C ILE A 95 2.00 11.61 -10.36
N LEU A 96 2.61 10.92 -9.43
CA LEU A 96 4.00 11.21 -9.02
C LEU A 96 5.04 10.46 -9.85
N ASP A 97 4.69 9.32 -10.42
CA ASP A 97 5.67 8.48 -11.13
C ASP A 97 5.01 7.68 -12.24
N GLU A 98 5.83 6.98 -13.00
CA GLU A 98 5.37 6.05 -14.01
C GLU A 98 5.06 4.70 -13.38
N MET A 99 4.18 3.94 -14.02
CA MET A 99 3.81 2.61 -13.53
C MET A 99 5.03 1.69 -13.50
N ALA A 100 5.29 1.12 -12.33
CA ALA A 100 6.34 0.13 -12.16
C ALA A 100 5.70 -1.25 -12.09
N THR A 101 6.30 -2.22 -12.77
CA THR A 101 5.80 -3.59 -12.82
C THR A 101 6.83 -4.54 -12.24
N TYR A 102 6.40 -5.34 -11.27
CA TYR A 102 7.23 -6.34 -10.60
C TYR A 102 6.49 -7.68 -10.58
N GLU A 103 7.15 -8.71 -10.06
CA GLU A 103 6.52 -10.03 -9.93
C GLU A 103 5.24 -9.99 -9.10
N TYR A 104 5.18 -9.10 -8.13
CA TYR A 104 4.05 -9.00 -7.20
C TYR A 104 3.02 -7.94 -7.61
N GLY A 105 3.15 -7.37 -8.79
CA GLY A 105 2.12 -6.51 -9.35
C GLY A 105 2.62 -5.19 -9.92
N LYS A 106 1.66 -4.31 -10.17
CA LYS A 106 1.90 -2.98 -10.74
C LYS A 106 1.64 -1.92 -9.69
N PHE A 107 2.46 -0.87 -9.70
CA PHE A 107 2.42 0.21 -8.69
C PHE A 107 2.50 1.58 -9.35
N VAL A 108 1.73 2.53 -8.84
CA VAL A 108 1.83 3.94 -9.16
C VAL A 108 1.59 4.73 -7.89
N HIS A 109 2.25 5.87 -7.75
CA HIS A 109 2.03 6.77 -6.62
C HIS A 109 1.33 8.04 -7.07
N ILE A 110 0.39 8.49 -6.25
CA ILE A 110 -0.37 9.71 -6.47
C ILE A 110 -0.41 10.55 -5.20
N LEU A 111 -0.89 11.78 -5.30
CA LEU A 111 -1.18 12.61 -4.14
C LEU A 111 -2.68 12.77 -4.00
N ASP A 112 -3.19 12.68 -2.77
CA ASP A 112 -4.58 13.00 -2.52
C ASP A 112 -4.75 14.53 -2.36
N ILE A 113 -5.97 14.96 -2.07
CA ILE A 113 -6.31 16.38 -1.99
C ILE A 113 -5.55 17.12 -0.87
N GLU A 114 -5.03 16.42 0.12
CA GLU A 114 -4.26 17.02 1.21
C GLU A 114 -2.76 16.76 1.12
N GLY A 115 -2.30 16.23 -0.01
CA GLY A 115 -0.88 15.99 -0.21
C GLY A 115 -0.36 14.71 0.42
N ASN A 116 -1.23 13.81 0.84
CA ASN A 116 -0.79 12.50 1.30
C ASN A 116 -0.37 11.67 0.08
N LYS A 117 0.81 11.06 0.15
CA LYS A 117 1.23 10.13 -0.89
C LYS A 117 0.46 8.82 -0.73
N ILE A 118 -0.10 8.36 -1.83
CA ILE A 118 -0.86 7.12 -1.89
C ILE A 118 -0.16 6.17 -2.85
N GLU A 119 -0.04 4.92 -2.48
CA GLU A 119 0.42 3.87 -3.39
C GLU A 119 -0.79 3.10 -3.91
N LEU A 120 -0.92 3.02 -5.22
CA LEU A 120 -1.95 2.21 -5.87
C LEU A 120 -1.31 0.94 -6.39
N TRP A 121 -1.92 -0.19 -6.11
CA TRP A 121 -1.35 -1.50 -6.39
C TRP A 121 -2.37 -2.42 -7.03
N GLU A 122 -2.02 -2.90 -8.22
CA GLU A 122 -2.76 -3.99 -8.85
C GLU A 122 -1.92 -5.25 -8.67
N PRO A 123 -2.33 -6.19 -7.80
CA PRO A 123 -1.55 -7.40 -7.56
C PRO A 123 -1.40 -8.23 -8.83
N ALA A 124 -0.28 -8.93 -8.91
CA ALA A 124 -0.09 -9.88 -10.00
C ALA A 124 -1.15 -10.97 -9.88
N ASP A 125 -1.73 -11.35 -11.02
CA ASP A 125 -2.78 -12.36 -11.07
C ASP A 125 -2.17 -13.75 -11.04
N HIS A 126 -2.74 -14.62 -10.22
CA HIS A 126 -2.23 -15.98 -10.05
C HIS A 126 -3.33 -17.01 -10.17
#